data_a77efefc63f4b283afad1914bdd6e48d
#
_entry.id   a77efefc63f4b283afad1914bdd6e48d
#
_cell.length_a   1.000
_cell.length_b   1.000
_cell.length_c   1.000
_cell.angle_alpha   90.00
_cell.angle_beta   90.00
_cell.angle_gamma   90.00
#
_symmetry.space_group_name_H-M   'P 1'
#
loop_
_entity.id
_entity.type
_entity.pdbx_description
1 polymer ?
#
loop_
_entity_poly.entity_id
_entity_poly.type
_entity_poly.pdbx_seq_one_letter_code
_entity_poly.pdbx_strand_id
1 'polypeptide(L)'
;IIINKAFVPEFPGEWAGGLIQVNTKDIPSKNFFSIQLGTGFNSQTIGKDFFKDPGGKTDWLGMDDGTRNLPADYTRKAQFDSTSPAGKTAIGKQMRNAWSPVKSSAPLNVAFQANGGFAGKIFGKSIGGIFAINYNKSNKYLKLLNRSNAIDNLTNVVSVISDYNDDKYQQDVALGALGSLSLQLNPRHRVAVKAVL
;
A
#
# COMPACT_ATOMS: atom_id res chain seq x y z
N ILE A 1 22.47 4.44 -5.54
CA ILE A 1 21.81 4.88 -4.30
C ILE A 1 22.63 6.01 -3.72
N ILE A 2 21.99 7.14 -3.47
CA ILE A 2 22.59 8.31 -2.80
C ILE A 2 21.90 8.45 -1.46
N ILE A 3 22.67 8.59 -0.38
CA ILE A 3 22.14 8.82 0.95
C ILE A 3 22.54 10.23 1.38
N ASN A 4 21.56 11.10 1.46
CA ASN A 4 21.74 12.47 1.94
C ASN A 4 21.40 12.53 3.42
N LYS A 5 22.38 12.91 4.22
CA LYS A 5 22.26 13.00 5.69
C LYS A 5 22.09 14.44 6.19
N ALA A 6 22.34 15.42 5.33
CA ALA A 6 22.17 16.83 5.63
C ALA A 6 20.95 17.38 4.87
N PHE A 7 20.15 18.21 5.54
CA PHE A 7 19.03 18.91 4.92
C PHE A 7 19.55 19.99 3.98
N VAL A 8 18.95 20.07 2.80
CA VAL A 8 19.07 21.20 1.87
C VAL A 8 17.67 21.64 1.45
N PRO A 9 17.46 22.94 1.12
CA PRO A 9 16.13 23.49 0.80
C PRO A 9 15.41 22.82 -0.37
N GLU A 10 16.15 22.09 -1.21
CA GLU A 10 15.63 21.33 -2.37
C GLU A 10 14.91 20.03 -1.94
N PHE A 11 15.06 19.61 -0.70
CA PHE A 11 14.41 18.40 -0.20
C PHE A 11 13.00 18.69 0.33
N PRO A 12 12.12 17.65 0.35
CA PRO A 12 10.79 17.80 0.92
C PRO A 12 10.83 18.35 2.35
N GLY A 13 9.92 19.26 2.70
CA GLY A 13 9.89 19.92 4.01
C GLY A 13 9.65 18.99 5.20
N GLU A 14 9.11 17.81 4.98
CA GLU A 14 8.88 16.76 5.99
C GLU A 14 10.10 15.83 6.16
N TRP A 15 11.29 16.40 6.13
CA TRP A 15 12.52 15.63 6.21
C TRP A 15 12.88 15.27 7.66
N ALA A 16 12.95 13.97 7.95
CA ALA A 16 13.23 13.46 9.29
C ALA A 16 14.50 12.59 9.33
N GLY A 17 15.66 13.22 9.18
CA GLY A 17 16.96 12.60 9.49
C GLY A 17 17.72 11.94 8.35
N GLY A 18 17.16 11.73 7.17
CA GLY A 18 17.89 11.21 6.00
C GLY A 18 17.02 10.98 4.77
N LEU A 19 17.55 11.27 3.60
CA LEU A 19 16.92 10.99 2.32
C LEU A 19 17.72 9.93 1.56
N ILE A 20 17.07 8.84 1.20
CA ILE A 20 17.61 7.82 0.32
C ILE A 20 17.09 8.07 -1.09
N GLN A 21 17.97 8.46 -1.99
CA GLN A 21 17.64 8.64 -3.39
C GLN A 21 18.10 7.43 -4.20
N VAL A 22 17.14 6.74 -4.81
CA VAL A 22 17.40 5.57 -5.65
C VAL A 22 17.21 5.94 -7.11
N ASN A 23 18.29 5.93 -7.87
CA ASN A 23 18.24 6.09 -9.32
C ASN A 23 18.44 4.73 -9.99
N THR A 24 17.49 4.31 -10.78
CA THR A 24 17.61 3.10 -11.60
C THR A 24 18.53 3.35 -12.78
N LYS A 25 19.32 2.34 -13.17
CA LYS A 25 20.09 2.42 -14.44
C LYS A 25 19.11 2.45 -15.62
N ASP A 26 19.34 3.33 -16.56
CA ASP A 26 18.49 3.42 -17.74
C ASP A 26 18.72 2.27 -18.72
N ILE A 27 20.01 1.89 -18.92
CA ILE A 27 20.41 0.76 -19.76
C ILE A 27 21.28 -0.15 -18.89
N PRO A 28 20.88 -1.41 -18.66
CA PRO A 28 21.70 -2.36 -17.91
C PRO A 28 22.96 -2.72 -18.69
N SER A 29 24.02 -3.09 -17.96
CA SER A 29 25.30 -3.49 -18.57
C SER A 29 25.26 -4.88 -19.24
N LYS A 30 24.30 -5.72 -18.84
CA LYS A 30 24.04 -7.06 -19.36
C LYS A 30 22.58 -7.42 -19.20
N ASN A 31 22.13 -8.37 -20.03
CA ASN A 31 20.80 -8.93 -19.86
C ASN A 31 20.75 -9.75 -18.56
N PHE A 32 19.66 -9.61 -17.82
CA PHE A 32 19.44 -10.37 -16.60
C PHE A 32 17.95 -10.60 -16.39
N PHE A 33 17.65 -11.67 -15.68
CA PHE A 33 16.32 -11.99 -15.19
C PHE A 33 16.45 -12.66 -13.82
N SER A 34 15.61 -12.28 -12.88
CA SER A 34 15.61 -12.83 -11.53
C SER A 34 14.18 -12.96 -11.03
N ILE A 35 13.89 -14.09 -10.40
CA ILE A 35 12.66 -14.35 -9.67
C ILE A 35 13.05 -14.67 -8.23
N GLN A 36 12.33 -14.10 -7.30
CA GLN A 36 12.46 -14.39 -5.88
C GLN A 36 11.08 -14.71 -5.29
N LEU A 37 11.02 -15.78 -4.54
CA LEU A 37 9.87 -16.20 -3.77
C LEU A 37 10.26 -16.19 -2.31
N GLY A 38 9.44 -15.60 -1.49
CA GLY A 38 9.64 -15.52 -0.05
C GLY A 38 8.37 -15.90 0.70
N THR A 39 8.54 -16.45 1.88
CA THR A 39 7.45 -16.66 2.82
C THR A 39 7.89 -16.23 4.21
N GLY A 40 6.93 -15.76 5.01
CA GLY A 40 7.15 -15.40 6.38
C GLY A 40 6.20 -16.18 7.30
N PHE A 41 6.72 -16.64 8.42
CA PHE A 41 5.96 -17.34 9.43
C PHE A 41 5.97 -16.55 10.73
N ASN A 42 4.78 -16.40 11.32
CA ASN A 42 4.60 -15.85 12.66
C ASN A 42 3.68 -16.80 13.44
N SER A 43 4.20 -17.42 14.47
CA SER A 43 3.49 -18.41 15.28
C SER A 43 2.28 -17.85 16.04
N GLN A 44 2.21 -16.54 16.23
CA GLN A 44 1.07 -15.88 16.87
C GLN A 44 -0.10 -15.64 15.91
N THR A 45 0.15 -15.66 14.60
CA THR A 45 -0.85 -15.34 13.58
C THR A 45 -1.15 -16.53 12.68
N ILE A 46 -0.10 -17.11 12.07
CA ILE A 46 -0.26 -18.10 11.00
C ILE A 46 -0.88 -19.39 11.53
N GLY A 47 -1.92 -19.88 10.81
CA GLY A 47 -2.68 -21.06 11.19
C GLY A 47 -3.65 -20.87 12.35
N LYS A 48 -3.73 -19.65 12.91
CA LYS A 48 -4.69 -19.30 13.98
C LYS A 48 -5.99 -18.75 13.39
N ASP A 49 -6.99 -18.64 14.25
CA ASP A 49 -8.23 -17.95 13.92
C ASP A 49 -7.93 -16.51 13.51
N PHE A 50 -8.45 -16.13 12.36
CA PHE A 50 -8.24 -14.81 11.78
C PHE A 50 -9.59 -14.25 11.31
N PHE A 51 -9.94 -13.09 11.81
CA PHE A 51 -11.18 -12.41 11.46
C PHE A 51 -10.90 -11.34 10.42
N LYS A 52 -11.68 -11.34 9.35
CA LYS A 52 -11.54 -10.41 8.24
C LYS A 52 -12.88 -9.90 7.73
N ASP A 53 -12.88 -8.75 7.10
CA ASP A 53 -13.99 -8.28 6.27
C ASP A 53 -14.26 -9.30 5.13
N PRO A 54 -15.51 -9.54 4.72
CA PRO A 54 -15.83 -10.39 3.57
C PRO A 54 -15.05 -10.02 2.29
N GLY A 55 -14.66 -8.75 2.15
CA GLY A 55 -13.79 -8.26 1.10
C GLY A 55 -14.41 -8.18 -0.29
N GLY A 56 -13.62 -7.72 -1.25
CA GLY A 56 -13.85 -7.77 -2.69
C GLY A 56 -13.08 -8.93 -3.35
N LYS A 57 -13.39 -9.20 -4.61
CA LYS A 57 -12.76 -10.30 -5.36
C LYS A 57 -11.29 -10.01 -5.73
N THR A 58 -10.91 -8.73 -5.80
CA THR A 58 -9.57 -8.27 -6.20
C THR A 58 -8.72 -7.78 -5.03
N ASP A 59 -9.20 -7.89 -3.79
CA ASP A 59 -8.46 -7.50 -2.58
C ASP A 59 -7.10 -8.18 -2.45
N TRP A 60 -6.96 -9.40 -2.99
CA TRP A 60 -5.69 -10.11 -2.99
C TRP A 60 -4.62 -9.44 -3.84
N LEU A 61 -4.99 -8.56 -4.77
CA LEU A 61 -4.09 -7.71 -5.56
C LEU A 61 -3.87 -6.33 -4.93
N GLY A 62 -4.59 -6.00 -3.84
CA GLY A 62 -4.59 -4.66 -3.26
C GLY A 62 -5.41 -3.65 -4.07
N MET A 63 -6.30 -4.12 -4.93
CA MET A 63 -7.17 -3.30 -5.78
C MET A 63 -8.63 -3.46 -5.38
N ASP A 64 -9.38 -2.36 -5.31
CA ASP A 64 -10.81 -2.42 -5.09
C ASP A 64 -11.56 -2.75 -6.40
N ASP A 65 -12.54 -3.64 -6.31
CA ASP A 65 -13.40 -4.07 -7.41
C ASP A 65 -14.74 -3.32 -7.46
N GLY A 66 -14.84 -2.22 -6.70
CA GLY A 66 -16.07 -1.46 -6.54
C GLY A 66 -17.01 -1.98 -5.44
N THR A 67 -16.64 -3.08 -4.77
CA THR A 67 -17.46 -3.64 -3.67
C THR A 67 -17.63 -2.64 -2.50
N ARG A 68 -16.70 -1.70 -2.35
CA ARG A 68 -16.72 -0.66 -1.30
C ARG A 68 -17.18 0.70 -1.80
N ASN A 69 -17.63 0.79 -3.04
CA ASN A 69 -18.11 2.06 -3.59
C ASN A 69 -19.32 2.55 -2.81
N LEU A 70 -19.40 3.87 -2.68
CA LEU A 70 -20.59 4.52 -2.18
C LEU A 70 -21.77 4.32 -3.17
N PRO A 71 -23.01 4.28 -2.67
CA PRO A 71 -24.18 4.22 -3.56
C PRO A 71 -24.16 5.34 -4.60
N ALA A 72 -24.67 5.08 -5.80
CA ALA A 72 -24.69 6.04 -6.89
C ALA A 72 -25.44 7.34 -6.53
N ASP A 73 -26.44 7.23 -5.64
CA ASP A 73 -27.21 8.35 -5.13
C ASP A 73 -26.42 9.24 -4.14
N TYR A 74 -25.27 8.77 -3.64
CA TYR A 74 -24.38 9.56 -2.81
C TYR A 74 -23.35 10.30 -3.69
N THR A 75 -23.69 11.50 -4.13
CA THR A 75 -22.85 12.25 -5.08
C THR A 75 -21.76 13.09 -4.37
N ARG A 76 -22.17 13.97 -3.45
CA ARG A 76 -21.27 14.86 -2.68
C ARG A 76 -21.81 15.07 -1.28
N LYS A 77 -20.94 15.32 -0.31
CA LYS A 77 -21.33 15.60 1.07
C LYS A 77 -22.35 16.74 1.19
N ALA A 78 -22.13 17.85 0.51
CA ALA A 78 -23.05 19.01 0.57
C ALA A 78 -24.45 18.66 0.03
N GLN A 79 -24.54 17.87 -1.02
CA GLN A 79 -25.81 17.43 -1.58
C GLN A 79 -26.48 16.39 -0.67
N PHE A 80 -25.74 15.48 -0.10
CA PHE A 80 -26.23 14.54 0.91
C PHE A 80 -26.76 15.25 2.14
N ASP A 81 -26.05 16.28 2.63
CA ASP A 81 -26.46 17.06 3.81
C ASP A 81 -27.78 17.79 3.57
N SER A 82 -28.07 18.25 2.34
CA SER A 82 -29.33 18.91 1.95
C SER A 82 -30.48 17.93 1.63
N THR A 83 -30.20 16.62 1.56
CA THR A 83 -31.22 15.60 1.28
C THR A 83 -32.16 15.42 2.47
N SER A 84 -33.43 15.13 2.21
CA SER A 84 -34.42 14.87 3.25
C SER A 84 -34.04 13.65 4.12
N PRO A 85 -34.54 13.57 5.37
CA PRO A 85 -34.28 12.40 6.23
C PRO A 85 -34.66 11.05 5.58
N ALA A 86 -35.77 11.01 4.85
CA ALA A 86 -36.21 9.81 4.12
C ALA A 86 -35.22 9.46 3.00
N GLY A 87 -34.72 10.47 2.26
CA GLY A 87 -33.70 10.26 1.23
C GLY A 87 -32.37 9.78 1.81
N LYS A 88 -31.91 10.34 2.92
CA LYS A 88 -30.70 9.86 3.65
C LYS A 88 -30.86 8.41 4.07
N THR A 89 -32.03 8.03 4.59
CA THR A 89 -32.33 6.64 4.96
C THR A 89 -32.30 5.71 3.75
N ALA A 90 -32.86 6.14 2.62
CA ALA A 90 -32.85 5.34 1.39
C ALA A 90 -31.41 5.10 0.88
N ILE A 91 -30.57 6.12 0.88
CA ILE A 91 -29.14 6.00 0.54
C ILE A 91 -28.42 5.07 1.53
N GLY A 92 -28.67 5.25 2.82
CA GLY A 92 -28.06 4.41 3.86
C GLY A 92 -28.38 2.91 3.72
N LYS A 93 -29.62 2.58 3.28
CA LYS A 93 -30.02 1.18 3.02
C LYS A 93 -29.30 0.56 1.81
N GLN A 94 -28.75 1.35 0.91
CA GLN A 94 -27.98 0.86 -0.24
C GLN A 94 -26.51 0.60 0.14
N MET A 95 -26.06 1.09 1.29
CA MET A 95 -24.69 0.86 1.74
C MET A 95 -24.47 -0.63 2.06
N ARG A 96 -23.28 -1.12 1.75
CA ARG A 96 -22.90 -2.49 2.06
C ARG A 96 -22.97 -2.73 3.59
N ASN A 97 -23.75 -3.72 3.97
CA ASN A 97 -23.85 -4.15 5.36
C ASN A 97 -22.84 -5.29 5.62
N ALA A 98 -21.62 -4.93 6.01
CA ALA A 98 -20.50 -5.86 6.24
C ALA A 98 -19.92 -5.69 7.66
N TRP A 99 -20.75 -5.49 8.66
CA TRP A 99 -20.32 -5.27 10.04
C TRP A 99 -19.85 -6.54 10.76
N SER A 100 -20.25 -7.71 10.27
CA SER A 100 -19.86 -8.99 10.89
C SER A 100 -18.60 -9.52 10.21
N PRO A 101 -17.50 -9.67 10.96
CA PRO A 101 -16.28 -10.24 10.41
C PRO A 101 -16.46 -11.73 10.10
N VAL A 102 -15.81 -12.20 9.05
CA VAL A 102 -15.76 -13.61 8.66
C VAL A 102 -14.56 -14.27 9.31
N LYS A 103 -14.81 -15.37 10.02
CA LYS A 103 -13.75 -16.20 10.59
C LYS A 103 -13.05 -17.00 9.49
N SER A 104 -11.73 -16.99 9.49
CA SER A 104 -10.88 -17.78 8.61
C SER A 104 -9.62 -18.23 9.37
N SER A 105 -8.76 -19.01 8.74
CA SER A 105 -7.40 -19.24 9.22
C SER A 105 -6.45 -18.29 8.53
N ALA A 106 -5.49 -17.71 9.27
CA ALA A 106 -4.46 -16.87 8.68
C ALA A 106 -3.51 -17.70 7.80
N PRO A 107 -3.43 -17.45 6.48
CA PRO A 107 -2.49 -18.13 5.61
C PRO A 107 -1.06 -17.62 5.84
N LEU A 108 -0.08 -18.34 5.28
CA LEU A 108 1.31 -17.91 5.24
C LEU A 108 1.44 -16.54 4.57
N ASN A 109 2.40 -15.76 5.04
CA ASN A 109 2.80 -14.54 4.36
C ASN A 109 3.55 -14.92 3.08
N VAL A 110 3.28 -14.21 1.99
CA VAL A 110 3.85 -14.49 0.67
C VAL A 110 4.49 -13.23 0.13
N ALA A 111 5.72 -13.38 -0.35
CA ALA A 111 6.42 -12.36 -1.11
C ALA A 111 6.85 -12.92 -2.46
N PHE A 112 6.59 -12.17 -3.51
CA PHE A 112 7.02 -12.47 -4.88
C PHE A 112 7.70 -11.26 -5.46
N GLN A 113 8.85 -11.46 -6.09
CA GLN A 113 9.54 -10.44 -6.84
C GLN A 113 10.05 -11.02 -8.15
N ALA A 114 9.79 -10.34 -9.25
CA ALA A 114 10.38 -10.61 -10.54
C ALA A 114 11.01 -9.33 -11.09
N ASN A 115 12.22 -9.40 -11.55
CA ASN A 115 12.88 -8.29 -12.19
C ASN A 115 13.75 -8.75 -13.35
N GLY A 116 13.90 -7.87 -14.33
CA GLY A 116 14.71 -8.17 -15.50
C GLY A 116 15.16 -6.90 -16.20
N GLY A 117 16.16 -7.08 -17.03
CA GLY A 117 16.65 -5.99 -17.87
C GLY A 117 17.32 -6.54 -19.11
N PHE A 118 17.22 -5.77 -20.16
CA PHE A 118 17.86 -6.07 -21.44
C PHE A 118 18.64 -4.86 -21.95
N ALA A 119 19.71 -5.15 -22.67
CA ALA A 119 20.49 -4.19 -23.41
C ALA A 119 20.76 -4.71 -24.82
N GLY A 120 20.63 -3.88 -25.81
CA GLY A 120 20.80 -4.23 -27.21
C GLY A 120 21.13 -3.03 -28.07
N LYS A 121 21.10 -3.24 -29.37
CA LYS A 121 21.25 -2.18 -30.38
C LYS A 121 20.11 -2.25 -31.39
N ILE A 122 19.56 -1.09 -31.74
CA ILE A 122 18.57 -0.91 -32.79
C ILE A 122 19.04 0.24 -33.68
N PHE A 123 19.12 0.03 -35.01
CA PHE A 123 19.68 1.01 -35.98
C PHE A 123 21.05 1.59 -35.53
N GLY A 124 21.92 0.74 -34.97
CA GLY A 124 23.24 1.16 -34.49
C GLY A 124 23.23 1.94 -33.17
N LYS A 125 22.07 2.24 -32.59
CA LYS A 125 21.91 2.94 -31.32
C LYS A 125 21.67 1.98 -30.16
N SER A 126 22.23 2.27 -28.99
CA SER A 126 22.02 1.46 -27.80
C SER A 126 20.61 1.64 -27.26
N ILE A 127 19.91 0.54 -27.06
CA ILE A 127 18.59 0.47 -26.41
C ILE A 127 18.70 -0.43 -25.20
N GLY A 128 17.94 -0.13 -24.18
CA GLY A 128 17.80 -1.01 -23.01
C GLY A 128 16.58 -0.69 -22.21
N GLY A 129 16.20 -1.63 -21.39
CA GLY A 129 15.07 -1.46 -20.50
C GLY A 129 15.22 -2.33 -19.27
N ILE A 130 14.51 -1.94 -18.23
CA ILE A 130 14.36 -2.71 -17.01
C ILE A 130 12.89 -2.81 -16.66
N PHE A 131 12.53 -3.89 -16.02
CA PHE A 131 11.23 -4.03 -15.36
C PHE A 131 11.42 -4.68 -14.00
N ALA A 132 10.52 -4.36 -13.09
CA ALA A 132 10.42 -5.01 -11.80
C ALA A 132 8.95 -5.09 -11.40
N ILE A 133 8.56 -6.22 -10.83
CA ILE A 133 7.25 -6.44 -10.24
C ILE A 133 7.49 -7.01 -8.85
N ASN A 134 6.83 -6.45 -7.86
CA ASN A 134 6.84 -6.96 -6.49
C ASN A 134 5.42 -7.13 -5.98
N TYR A 135 5.19 -8.21 -5.30
CA TYR A 135 3.93 -8.51 -4.62
C TYR A 135 4.25 -8.99 -3.21
N ASN A 136 3.56 -8.43 -2.23
CA ASN A 136 3.68 -8.85 -0.84
C ASN A 136 2.30 -8.94 -0.22
N LYS A 137 2.01 -10.06 0.41
CA LYS A 137 0.79 -10.25 1.21
C LYS A 137 1.17 -10.75 2.59
N SER A 138 0.79 -10.00 3.61
CA SER A 138 1.07 -10.35 5.00
C SER A 138 -0.18 -10.27 5.88
N ASN A 139 -0.23 -11.15 6.86
CA ASN A 139 -1.29 -11.22 7.86
C ASN A 139 -0.66 -11.05 9.24
N LYS A 140 -1.25 -10.19 10.05
CA LYS A 140 -0.79 -9.89 11.42
C LYS A 140 -1.96 -9.91 12.37
N TYR A 141 -1.75 -10.53 13.52
CA TYR A 141 -2.62 -10.42 14.68
C TYR A 141 -1.88 -9.65 15.77
N LEU A 142 -2.51 -8.65 16.33
CA LEU A 142 -1.96 -7.80 17.39
C LEU A 142 -2.96 -7.67 18.51
N LYS A 143 -2.50 -7.85 19.74
CA LYS A 143 -3.22 -7.43 20.94
C LYS A 143 -2.79 -6.03 21.33
N LEU A 144 -3.75 -5.15 21.45
CA LEU A 144 -3.50 -3.75 21.76
C LEU A 144 -4.27 -3.38 23.02
N LEU A 145 -3.62 -2.62 23.90
CA LEU A 145 -4.31 -1.93 24.99
C LEU A 145 -4.63 -0.50 24.51
N ASN A 146 -5.91 -0.21 24.37
CA ASN A 146 -6.40 1.11 23.98
C ASN A 146 -7.04 1.78 25.19
N ARG A 147 -6.29 2.69 25.82
CA ARG A 147 -6.74 3.42 27.00
C ARG A 147 -6.75 4.91 26.73
N SER A 148 -7.86 5.55 27.05
CA SER A 148 -8.03 6.99 27.01
C SER A 148 -8.25 7.53 28.43
N ASN A 149 -7.52 8.56 28.78
CA ASN A 149 -7.62 9.20 30.09
C ASN A 149 -8.05 10.68 29.93
N ALA A 150 -8.83 11.18 30.88
CA ALA A 150 -9.08 12.60 31.06
C ALA A 150 -8.35 13.10 32.31
N ILE A 151 -7.89 14.33 32.28
CA ILE A 151 -7.34 15.03 33.42
C ILE A 151 -8.33 16.10 33.81
N ASP A 152 -8.81 16.08 35.04
CA ASP A 152 -9.54 17.18 35.63
C ASP A 152 -8.54 18.28 36.03
N ASN A 153 -8.56 19.39 35.30
CA ASN A 153 -7.61 20.48 35.48
C ASN A 153 -7.78 21.22 36.83
N LEU A 154 -8.91 21.04 37.55
CA LEU A 154 -9.14 21.66 38.84
C LEU A 154 -8.59 20.80 39.98
N THR A 155 -8.71 19.50 39.87
CA THR A 155 -8.33 18.54 40.94
C THR A 155 -7.03 17.81 40.65
N ASN A 156 -6.49 17.91 39.42
CA ASN A 156 -5.36 17.14 38.91
C ASN A 156 -5.56 15.60 39.01
N VAL A 157 -6.84 15.18 39.06
CA VAL A 157 -7.16 13.74 39.08
C VAL A 157 -7.26 13.21 37.66
N VAL A 158 -6.56 12.11 37.42
CA VAL A 158 -6.64 11.36 36.15
C VAL A 158 -7.77 10.35 36.27
N SER A 159 -8.76 10.44 35.37
CA SER A 159 -9.83 9.46 35.25
C SER A 159 -9.69 8.69 33.93
N VAL A 160 -9.98 7.37 33.98
CA VAL A 160 -10.01 6.54 32.78
C VAL A 160 -11.36 6.72 32.09
N ILE A 161 -11.37 7.22 30.85
CA ILE A 161 -12.58 7.36 30.02
C ILE A 161 -12.91 6.03 29.34
N SER A 162 -11.90 5.37 28.81
CA SER A 162 -12.05 4.08 28.13
C SER A 162 -10.82 3.21 28.35
N ASP A 163 -11.03 1.92 28.48
CA ASP A 163 -9.98 0.90 28.66
C ASP A 163 -10.39 -0.37 27.91
N TYR A 164 -9.84 -0.56 26.71
CA TYR A 164 -10.16 -1.68 25.85
C TYR A 164 -8.94 -2.55 25.59
N ASN A 165 -9.17 -3.86 25.60
CA ASN A 165 -8.23 -4.84 25.07
C ASN A 165 -8.69 -5.17 23.65
N ASP A 166 -7.99 -4.66 22.64
CA ASP A 166 -8.36 -4.80 21.25
C ASP A 166 -7.61 -5.96 20.61
N ASP A 167 -8.35 -6.82 19.91
CA ASP A 167 -7.80 -7.83 19.03
C ASP A 167 -7.80 -7.29 17.59
N LYS A 168 -6.63 -6.86 17.10
CA LYS A 168 -6.47 -6.30 15.76
C LYS A 168 -6.01 -7.36 14.78
N TYR A 169 -6.82 -7.59 13.76
CA TYR A 169 -6.51 -8.45 12.61
C TYR A 169 -6.22 -7.57 11.40
N GLN A 170 -5.01 -7.66 10.88
CA GLN A 170 -4.56 -6.81 9.78
C GLN A 170 -4.05 -7.67 8.63
N GLN A 171 -4.57 -7.42 7.45
CA GLN A 171 -4.09 -8.00 6.20
C GLN A 171 -3.55 -6.87 5.32
N ASP A 172 -2.26 -6.96 4.98
CA ASP A 172 -1.58 -6.00 4.13
C ASP A 172 -1.30 -6.66 2.79
N VAL A 173 -1.64 -5.97 1.70
CA VAL A 173 -1.29 -6.37 0.34
C VAL A 173 -0.60 -5.19 -0.33
N ALA A 174 0.56 -5.45 -0.92
CA ALA A 174 1.31 -4.47 -1.68
C ALA A 174 1.67 -5.07 -3.04
N LEU A 175 1.24 -4.42 -4.10
CA LEU A 175 1.62 -4.69 -5.47
C LEU A 175 2.34 -3.47 -6.02
N GLY A 176 3.53 -3.66 -6.56
CA GLY A 176 4.28 -2.60 -7.21
C GLY A 176 4.83 -3.08 -8.54
N ALA A 177 4.86 -2.21 -9.52
CA ALA A 177 5.49 -2.47 -10.81
C ALA A 177 6.31 -1.27 -11.26
N LEU A 178 7.43 -1.54 -11.87
CA LEU A 178 8.31 -0.53 -12.47
C LEU A 178 8.70 -0.99 -13.86
N GLY A 179 8.60 -0.07 -14.83
CA GLY A 179 9.09 -0.27 -16.18
C GLY A 179 9.90 0.92 -16.66
N SER A 180 11.00 0.68 -17.35
CA SER A 180 11.82 1.72 -17.97
C SER A 180 12.32 1.23 -19.31
N LEU A 181 12.22 2.09 -20.32
CA LEU A 181 12.78 1.89 -21.66
C LEU A 181 13.60 3.11 -22.04
N SER A 182 14.82 2.90 -22.50
CA SER A 182 15.77 3.96 -22.81
C SER A 182 16.46 3.72 -24.14
N LEU A 183 16.60 4.79 -24.94
CA LEU A 183 17.29 4.80 -26.22
C LEU A 183 18.38 5.88 -26.19
N GLN A 184 19.63 5.48 -26.43
CA GLN A 184 20.77 6.38 -26.59
C GLN A 184 20.86 6.85 -28.05
N LEU A 185 20.46 8.09 -28.31
CA LEU A 185 20.48 8.65 -29.66
C LEU A 185 21.90 8.95 -30.14
N ASN A 186 22.72 9.52 -29.25
CA ASN A 186 24.14 9.83 -29.48
C ASN A 186 24.84 9.94 -28.10
N PRO A 187 26.17 10.14 -28.02
CA PRO A 187 26.88 10.23 -26.74
C PRO A 187 26.37 11.29 -25.78
N ARG A 188 25.68 12.33 -26.29
CA ARG A 188 25.18 13.45 -25.46
C ARG A 188 23.67 13.39 -25.19
N HIS A 189 22.89 12.63 -25.99
CA HIS A 189 21.42 12.63 -25.92
C HIS A 189 20.87 11.22 -25.69
N ARG A 190 20.02 11.09 -24.67
CA ARG A 190 19.28 9.90 -24.33
C ARG A 190 17.80 10.25 -24.13
N VAL A 191 16.94 9.38 -24.61
CA VAL A 191 15.49 9.44 -24.33
C VAL A 191 15.14 8.23 -23.47
N ALA A 192 14.37 8.46 -22.40
CA ALA A 192 13.91 7.40 -21.51
C ALA A 192 12.45 7.62 -21.14
N VAL A 193 11.67 6.53 -21.13
CA VAL A 193 10.31 6.49 -20.61
C VAL A 193 10.32 5.59 -19.39
N LYS A 194 9.74 6.08 -18.29
CA LYS A 194 9.64 5.35 -17.01
C LYS A 194 8.20 5.37 -16.53
N ALA A 195 7.74 4.22 -16.08
CA ALA A 195 6.43 4.06 -15.45
C ALA A 195 6.58 3.35 -14.12
N VAL A 196 5.80 3.76 -13.13
CA VAL A 196 5.74 3.17 -11.79
C VAL A 196 4.28 3.05 -11.39
N LEU A 197 3.92 1.89 -10.87
CA LEU A 197 2.63 1.58 -10.24
C LEU A 197 2.87 1.28 -8.77
#